data_2dcbe185bda47e7aa0b9740299835bae
#
_entry.id   2dcbe185bda47e7aa0b9740299835bae
#
_cell.length_a   1.000
_cell.length_b   1.000
_cell.length_c   1.000
_cell.angle_alpha   90.00
_cell.angle_beta   90.00
_cell.angle_gamma   90.00
#
_symmetry.space_group_name_H-M   'P 1'
#
loop_
_entity.id
_entity.type
_entity.pdbx_description
1 polymer ?
#
loop_
_entity_poly.entity_id
_entity_poly.type
_entity_poly.pdbx_seq_one_letter_code
_entity_poly.pdbx_strand_id
1 'polypeptide(L)'
;MDVPRTLLVTNDFPPRVGGIQRTLEALVKELPADRVGVFCPDWDEAEAYDAVAPFRMLRQPERFLWPTPAVRDRIEAAARAMDAEVVLFGATYPLALLGPRLAARGLPYLSAAHGFEYWLSIAPGTHALLRHATSRAARVPVLCSAFIARTVRTAVKGSVPVSVLYPGADVQRFRPDLQTQDIRERLRIGDRPLVVCVSRLVARKGQDTLIRAMPAIRSRVPGACLLIVGGGPDEERLRSMAGELPADVIAFSGQVKEEDLPRYYAAGDVFAMPCRTRLGGLEVEGWGNVFIEAAACAKPVVVGDSGGARESLVDGETGILVDGRRTQAVAEAVGDLLADPARARAMGLAGRQRVLDAHTWPDIAARLATWLHDAAPR
;
A
#
# COMPACT_ATOMS: atom_id res chain seq x y z
N MET A 1 3.09 4.43 -24.82
CA MET A 1 3.94 3.54 -24.00
C MET A 1 4.05 2.24 -24.76
N ASP A 2 5.24 1.84 -25.17
CA ASP A 2 5.45 0.55 -25.83
C ASP A 2 5.57 -0.52 -24.74
N VAL A 3 4.54 -1.37 -24.61
CA VAL A 3 4.44 -2.40 -23.56
C VAL A 3 4.31 -3.75 -24.27
N PRO A 4 5.16 -4.75 -23.96
CA PRO A 4 5.00 -6.09 -24.50
C PRO A 4 3.68 -6.70 -24.02
N ARG A 5 3.10 -7.63 -24.77
CA ARG A 5 1.93 -8.36 -24.31
C ARG A 5 2.27 -9.13 -23.03
N THR A 6 1.64 -8.71 -21.94
CA THR A 6 1.98 -9.13 -20.57
C THR A 6 0.86 -9.92 -19.94
N LEU A 7 1.16 -11.10 -19.41
CA LEU A 7 0.26 -11.88 -18.59
C LEU A 7 0.57 -11.64 -17.11
N LEU A 8 -0.28 -10.90 -16.40
CA LEU A 8 -0.24 -10.83 -14.93
C LEU A 8 -0.79 -12.12 -14.34
N VAL A 9 0.00 -12.81 -13.54
CA VAL A 9 -0.37 -14.05 -12.84
C VAL A 9 -0.36 -13.79 -11.32
N THR A 10 -1.51 -13.88 -10.66
CA THR A 10 -1.62 -13.53 -9.24
C THR A 10 -2.76 -14.26 -8.53
N ASN A 11 -2.60 -14.48 -7.22
CA ASN A 11 -3.70 -14.85 -6.32
C ASN A 11 -4.44 -13.63 -5.77
N ASP A 12 -3.87 -12.44 -5.94
CA ASP A 12 -4.32 -11.20 -5.31
C ASP A 12 -4.80 -10.22 -6.38
N PHE A 13 -6.12 -10.26 -6.68
CA PHE A 13 -6.75 -9.34 -7.63
C PHE A 13 -8.20 -9.06 -7.21
N PRO A 14 -8.79 -7.90 -7.60
CA PRO A 14 -10.21 -7.64 -7.37
C PRO A 14 -11.14 -8.74 -7.93
N PRO A 15 -12.32 -8.89 -7.31
CA PRO A 15 -12.99 -8.03 -6.33
C PRO A 15 -12.48 -8.17 -4.89
N ARG A 16 -11.55 -9.09 -4.64
CA ARG A 16 -10.94 -9.21 -3.32
C ARG A 16 -10.26 -7.90 -2.91
N VAL A 17 -10.54 -7.41 -1.69
CA VAL A 17 -10.04 -6.13 -1.18
C VAL A 17 -8.73 -6.33 -0.41
N GLY A 18 -7.72 -5.52 -0.72
CA GLY A 18 -6.44 -5.51 -0.01
C GLY A 18 -5.42 -4.59 -0.68
N GLY A 19 -4.30 -4.33 0.00
CA GLY A 19 -3.26 -3.43 -0.50
C GLY A 19 -2.57 -3.95 -1.76
N ILE A 20 -2.30 -5.26 -1.85
CA ILE A 20 -1.69 -5.89 -3.03
C ILE A 20 -2.64 -5.79 -4.22
N GLN A 21 -3.91 -6.16 -4.01
CA GLN A 21 -4.95 -6.12 -5.03
C GLN A 21 -5.08 -4.74 -5.66
N ARG A 22 -5.18 -3.69 -4.82
CA ARG A 22 -5.25 -2.29 -5.27
C ARG A 22 -4.00 -1.86 -6.04
N THR A 23 -2.82 -2.24 -5.56
CA THR A 23 -1.56 -1.91 -6.23
C THR A 23 -1.46 -2.55 -7.61
N LEU A 24 -1.79 -3.84 -7.72
CA LEU A 24 -1.75 -4.55 -9.00
C LEU A 24 -2.80 -4.03 -9.98
N GLU A 25 -4.02 -3.81 -9.50
CA GLU A 25 -5.11 -3.23 -10.30
C GLU A 25 -4.73 -1.84 -10.84
N ALA A 26 -4.25 -0.96 -9.96
CA ALA A 26 -3.87 0.39 -10.35
C ALA A 26 -2.74 0.38 -11.39
N LEU A 27 -1.74 -0.50 -11.23
CA LEU A 27 -0.66 -0.65 -12.20
C LEU A 27 -1.17 -1.12 -13.57
N VAL A 28 -2.02 -2.16 -13.61
CA VAL A 28 -2.47 -2.70 -14.91
C VAL A 28 -3.47 -1.78 -15.61
N LYS A 29 -4.23 -0.96 -14.88
CA LYS A 29 -5.12 0.05 -15.46
C LYS A 29 -4.38 1.16 -16.24
N GLU A 30 -3.13 1.42 -15.87
CA GLU A 30 -2.28 2.40 -16.56
C GLU A 30 -1.56 1.81 -17.77
N LEU A 31 -1.57 0.49 -17.96
CA LEU A 31 -1.00 -0.16 -19.13
C LEU A 31 -2.03 -0.25 -20.27
N PRO A 32 -1.60 -0.31 -21.54
CA PRO A 32 -2.54 -0.49 -22.66
C PRO A 32 -3.39 -1.74 -22.48
N ALA A 33 -4.70 -1.58 -22.46
CA ALA A 33 -5.67 -2.62 -22.10
C ALA A 33 -5.63 -3.85 -23.02
N ASP A 34 -5.31 -3.64 -24.30
CA ASP A 34 -5.14 -4.69 -25.31
C ASP A 34 -3.82 -5.48 -25.16
N ARG A 35 -2.90 -5.00 -24.33
CA ARG A 35 -1.59 -5.60 -24.07
C ARG A 35 -1.53 -6.37 -22.74
N VAL A 36 -2.57 -6.34 -21.92
CA VAL A 36 -2.56 -6.96 -20.60
C VAL A 36 -3.67 -7.99 -20.45
N GLY A 37 -3.32 -9.17 -19.95
CA GLY A 37 -4.26 -10.16 -19.44
C GLY A 37 -3.97 -10.48 -17.98
N VAL A 38 -5.01 -10.76 -17.22
CA VAL A 38 -4.92 -11.07 -15.79
C VAL A 38 -5.39 -12.50 -15.52
N PHE A 39 -4.47 -13.36 -15.11
CA PHE A 39 -4.72 -14.75 -14.73
C PHE A 39 -4.79 -14.84 -13.20
N CYS A 40 -5.98 -15.06 -12.66
CA CYS A 40 -6.22 -15.02 -11.22
C CYS A 40 -7.37 -15.95 -10.80
N PRO A 41 -7.51 -16.27 -9.50
CA PRO A 41 -8.65 -17.02 -8.97
C PRO A 41 -9.98 -16.36 -9.27
N ASP A 42 -11.02 -17.19 -9.27
CA ASP A 42 -12.39 -16.73 -9.26
C ASP A 42 -12.85 -16.43 -7.83
N TRP A 43 -13.62 -15.34 -7.67
CA TRP A 43 -14.16 -14.86 -6.40
C TRP A 43 -15.63 -14.52 -6.54
N ASP A 44 -16.35 -14.47 -5.43
CA ASP A 44 -17.70 -13.94 -5.41
C ASP A 44 -17.67 -12.50 -5.97
N GLU A 45 -18.66 -12.13 -6.76
CA GLU A 45 -18.77 -10.83 -7.44
C GLU A 45 -17.74 -10.60 -8.57
N ALA A 46 -16.94 -11.61 -8.96
CA ALA A 46 -15.95 -11.45 -10.03
C ALA A 46 -16.59 -11.09 -11.38
N GLU A 47 -17.77 -11.65 -11.70
CA GLU A 47 -18.48 -11.36 -12.96
C GLU A 47 -18.80 -9.86 -13.10
N ALA A 48 -19.29 -9.22 -12.02
CA ALA A 48 -19.60 -7.79 -12.02
C ALA A 48 -18.33 -6.92 -12.22
N TYR A 49 -17.21 -7.32 -11.63
CA TYR A 49 -15.94 -6.66 -11.83
C TYR A 49 -15.42 -6.83 -13.26
N ASP A 50 -15.47 -8.06 -13.77
CA ASP A 50 -14.93 -8.43 -15.08
C ASP A 50 -15.69 -7.75 -16.22
N ALA A 51 -16.99 -7.52 -16.04
CA ALA A 51 -17.85 -6.82 -17.01
C ALA A 51 -17.42 -5.36 -17.28
N VAL A 52 -16.69 -4.74 -16.35
CA VAL A 52 -16.22 -3.35 -16.45
C VAL A 52 -14.69 -3.24 -16.53
N ALA A 53 -13.97 -4.34 -16.41
CA ALA A 53 -12.51 -4.36 -16.50
C ALA A 53 -12.06 -4.01 -17.92
N PRO A 54 -11.14 -3.06 -18.12
CA PRO A 54 -10.72 -2.65 -19.46
C PRO A 54 -9.77 -3.66 -20.14
N PHE A 55 -9.23 -4.61 -19.41
CA PHE A 55 -8.26 -5.62 -19.85
C PHE A 55 -8.85 -7.04 -19.77
N ARG A 56 -8.19 -7.99 -20.41
CA ARG A 56 -8.66 -9.37 -20.48
C ARG A 56 -8.53 -10.08 -19.13
N MET A 57 -9.67 -10.56 -18.59
CA MET A 57 -9.70 -11.38 -17.38
C MET A 57 -9.70 -12.87 -17.72
N LEU A 58 -8.87 -13.64 -17.03
CA LEU A 58 -8.69 -15.10 -17.20
C LEU A 58 -8.87 -15.78 -15.84
N ARG A 59 -10.12 -15.81 -15.36
CA ARG A 59 -10.48 -16.40 -14.06
C ARG A 59 -10.25 -17.90 -14.04
N GLN A 60 -9.80 -18.38 -12.88
CA GLN A 60 -9.57 -19.80 -12.62
C GLN A 60 -10.54 -20.27 -11.54
N PRO A 61 -11.07 -21.50 -11.63
CA PRO A 61 -12.16 -21.95 -10.76
C PRO A 61 -11.78 -22.10 -9.28
N GLU A 62 -10.48 -22.17 -8.98
CA GLU A 62 -9.99 -22.27 -7.61
C GLU A 62 -10.02 -20.91 -6.89
N ARG A 63 -10.28 -20.92 -5.59
CA ARG A 63 -10.17 -19.73 -4.72
C ARG A 63 -8.71 -19.35 -4.41
N PHE A 64 -7.76 -20.26 -4.66
CA PHE A 64 -6.33 -20.04 -4.49
C PHE A 64 -5.53 -20.97 -5.41
N LEU A 65 -4.62 -20.40 -6.16
CA LEU A 65 -3.78 -21.12 -7.11
C LEU A 65 -2.48 -21.57 -6.42
N TRP A 66 -2.29 -22.88 -6.34
CA TRP A 66 -1.04 -23.47 -5.90
C TRP A 66 -0.09 -23.70 -7.09
N PRO A 67 1.24 -23.67 -6.90
CA PRO A 67 2.21 -23.81 -8.00
C PRO A 67 2.35 -25.27 -8.47
N THR A 68 1.26 -25.83 -8.99
CA THR A 68 1.20 -27.20 -9.52
C THR A 68 1.54 -27.27 -11.01
N PRO A 69 1.91 -28.45 -11.55
CA PRO A 69 2.07 -28.63 -12.99
C PRO A 69 0.82 -28.25 -13.80
N ALA A 70 -0.37 -28.55 -13.30
CA ALA A 70 -1.63 -28.21 -13.98
C ALA A 70 -1.84 -26.68 -14.06
N VAL A 71 -1.53 -25.92 -12.99
CA VAL A 71 -1.59 -24.46 -13.00
C VAL A 71 -0.55 -23.89 -13.97
N ARG A 72 0.67 -24.44 -13.99
CA ARG A 72 1.69 -24.04 -14.98
C ARG A 72 1.18 -24.20 -16.40
N ASP A 73 0.63 -25.37 -16.74
CA ASP A 73 0.17 -25.69 -18.10
C ASP A 73 -0.97 -24.75 -18.53
N ARG A 74 -1.85 -24.35 -17.58
CA ARG A 74 -2.89 -23.33 -17.82
C ARG A 74 -2.30 -21.93 -18.02
N ILE A 75 -1.28 -21.55 -17.26
CA ILE A 75 -0.57 -20.27 -17.46
C ILE A 75 0.06 -20.25 -18.86
N GLU A 76 0.73 -21.32 -19.28
CA GLU A 76 1.29 -21.43 -20.63
C GLU A 76 0.22 -21.37 -21.74
N ALA A 77 -0.91 -22.04 -21.54
CA ALA A 77 -2.04 -21.97 -22.47
C ALA A 77 -2.62 -20.54 -22.56
N ALA A 78 -2.79 -19.88 -21.42
CA ALA A 78 -3.24 -18.50 -21.36
C ALA A 78 -2.25 -17.54 -22.03
N ALA A 79 -0.96 -17.71 -21.79
CA ALA A 79 0.10 -16.89 -22.44
C ALA A 79 0.08 -17.06 -23.95
N ARG A 80 -0.02 -18.29 -24.46
CA ARG A 80 -0.16 -18.56 -25.91
C ARG A 80 -1.42 -17.96 -26.52
N ALA A 81 -2.57 -18.06 -25.80
CA ALA A 81 -3.86 -17.56 -26.31
C ALA A 81 -3.94 -16.03 -26.42
N MET A 82 -3.01 -15.31 -25.85
CA MET A 82 -2.89 -13.85 -25.96
C MET A 82 -1.54 -13.39 -26.56
N ASP A 83 -0.75 -14.32 -27.08
CA ASP A 83 0.61 -14.08 -27.55
C ASP A 83 1.45 -13.30 -26.54
N ALA A 84 1.38 -13.66 -25.28
CA ALA A 84 2.12 -12.96 -24.23
C ALA A 84 3.63 -13.15 -24.40
N GLU A 85 4.35 -12.05 -24.35
CA GLU A 85 5.80 -11.98 -24.51
C GLU A 85 6.52 -12.04 -23.16
N VAL A 86 5.81 -11.70 -22.07
CA VAL A 86 6.35 -11.69 -20.71
C VAL A 86 5.27 -12.03 -19.69
N VAL A 87 5.66 -12.71 -18.60
CA VAL A 87 4.80 -12.94 -17.43
C VAL A 87 5.21 -11.99 -16.30
N LEU A 88 4.25 -11.34 -15.69
CA LEU A 88 4.42 -10.66 -14.42
C LEU A 88 3.75 -11.48 -13.31
N PHE A 89 4.53 -12.10 -12.43
CA PHE A 89 3.96 -12.64 -11.21
C PHE A 89 3.67 -11.51 -10.25
N GLY A 90 2.39 -11.35 -9.87
CA GLY A 90 1.93 -10.27 -8.97
C GLY A 90 2.44 -10.40 -7.54
N ALA A 91 2.93 -11.59 -7.14
CA ALA A 91 3.67 -11.85 -5.91
C ALA A 91 4.70 -12.95 -6.15
N THR A 92 5.85 -12.90 -5.46
CA THR A 92 6.90 -13.91 -5.62
C THR A 92 6.43 -15.27 -5.12
N TYR A 93 5.71 -15.32 -4.01
CA TYR A 93 5.20 -16.57 -3.46
C TYR A 93 3.66 -16.61 -3.51
N PRO A 94 3.05 -17.74 -3.88
CA PRO A 94 3.68 -19.01 -4.26
C PRO A 94 3.89 -19.19 -5.78
N LEU A 95 3.20 -18.41 -6.64
CA LEU A 95 3.07 -18.73 -8.08
C LEU A 95 4.38 -18.57 -8.86
N ALA A 96 5.26 -17.65 -8.48
CA ALA A 96 6.55 -17.48 -9.15
C ALA A 96 7.51 -18.67 -8.96
N LEU A 97 7.18 -19.65 -8.09
CA LEU A 97 7.87 -20.94 -8.07
C LEU A 97 7.77 -21.72 -9.41
N LEU A 98 6.78 -21.38 -10.25
CA LEU A 98 6.64 -21.92 -11.61
C LEU A 98 7.51 -21.16 -12.63
N GLY A 99 7.94 -19.95 -12.31
CA GLY A 99 8.66 -19.04 -13.21
C GLY A 99 9.90 -19.65 -13.88
N PRO A 100 10.82 -20.34 -13.16
CA PRO A 100 11.99 -20.94 -13.77
C PRO A 100 11.68 -21.96 -14.89
N ARG A 101 10.54 -22.65 -14.76
CA ARG A 101 10.08 -23.62 -15.79
C ARG A 101 9.46 -22.91 -16.99
N LEU A 102 8.75 -21.79 -16.78
CA LEU A 102 8.22 -20.95 -17.86
C LEU A 102 9.37 -20.34 -18.66
N ALA A 103 10.36 -19.76 -17.97
CA ALA A 103 11.56 -19.19 -18.61
C ALA A 103 12.35 -20.25 -19.42
N ALA A 104 12.45 -21.48 -18.91
CA ALA A 104 13.09 -22.59 -19.64
C ALA A 104 12.36 -22.97 -20.94
N ARG A 105 11.10 -22.55 -21.09
CA ARG A 105 10.25 -22.76 -22.28
C ARG A 105 10.11 -21.51 -23.15
N GLY A 106 10.96 -20.50 -22.93
CA GLY A 106 11.00 -19.30 -23.74
C GLY A 106 10.02 -18.20 -23.30
N LEU A 107 9.38 -18.33 -22.12
CA LEU A 107 8.48 -17.32 -21.59
C LEU A 107 9.15 -16.62 -20.39
N PRO A 108 9.81 -15.46 -20.59
CA PRO A 108 10.49 -14.72 -19.55
C PRO A 108 9.49 -14.17 -18.53
N TYR A 109 9.98 -13.84 -17.33
CA TYR A 109 9.11 -13.33 -16.28
C TYR A 109 9.77 -12.31 -15.35
N LEU A 110 8.93 -11.45 -14.77
CA LEU A 110 9.24 -10.67 -13.59
C LEU A 110 8.50 -11.26 -12.39
N SER A 111 9.10 -11.14 -11.20
CA SER A 111 8.53 -11.67 -9.96
C SER A 111 8.37 -10.54 -8.95
N ALA A 112 7.16 -9.97 -8.84
CA ALA A 112 6.91 -8.87 -7.92
C ALA A 112 7.00 -9.32 -6.45
N ALA A 113 7.50 -8.44 -5.59
CA ALA A 113 7.54 -8.63 -4.15
C ALA A 113 6.84 -7.47 -3.44
N HIS A 114 6.16 -7.77 -2.35
CA HIS A 114 5.45 -6.81 -1.51
C HIS A 114 6.00 -6.83 -0.07
N GLY A 115 5.16 -7.14 0.91
CA GLY A 115 5.59 -7.24 2.31
C GLY A 115 5.79 -8.67 2.79
N PHE A 116 5.13 -9.65 2.15
CA PHE A 116 5.23 -11.06 2.57
C PHE A 116 6.63 -11.63 2.34
N GLU A 117 7.32 -11.20 1.31
CA GLU A 117 8.69 -11.62 0.99
C GLU A 117 9.70 -11.18 2.06
N TYR A 118 9.38 -10.16 2.86
CA TYR A 118 10.14 -9.82 4.06
C TYR A 118 10.23 -11.01 5.02
N TRP A 119 9.07 -11.65 5.30
CA TRP A 119 9.02 -12.84 6.15
C TRP A 119 9.82 -14.01 5.57
N LEU A 120 9.68 -14.28 4.29
CA LEU A 120 10.45 -15.30 3.61
C LEU A 120 11.96 -14.99 3.58
N SER A 121 12.31 -13.70 3.70
CA SER A 121 13.71 -13.25 3.72
C SER A 121 14.37 -13.33 5.08
N ILE A 122 13.61 -13.41 6.17
CA ILE A 122 14.14 -13.47 7.55
C ILE A 122 13.94 -14.83 8.21
N ALA A 123 12.98 -15.62 7.78
CA ALA A 123 12.69 -16.93 8.35
C ALA A 123 13.76 -17.95 7.91
N PRO A 124 14.30 -18.76 8.83
CA PRO A 124 15.27 -19.81 8.47
C PRO A 124 14.73 -20.79 7.44
N GLY A 125 15.54 -21.12 6.43
CA GLY A 125 15.22 -22.12 5.40
C GLY A 125 14.34 -21.62 4.24
N THR A 126 13.65 -20.49 4.37
CA THR A 126 12.74 -19.97 3.31
C THR A 126 13.46 -19.23 2.19
N HIS A 127 14.72 -18.82 2.38
CA HIS A 127 15.55 -18.23 1.33
C HIS A 127 15.66 -19.09 0.07
N ALA A 128 15.61 -20.43 0.22
CA ALA A 128 15.66 -21.35 -0.92
C ALA A 128 14.45 -21.18 -1.83
N LEU A 129 13.26 -20.93 -1.26
CA LEU A 129 12.04 -20.67 -2.01
C LEU A 129 12.15 -19.39 -2.82
N LEU A 130 12.60 -18.29 -2.18
CA LEU A 130 12.82 -17.02 -2.88
C LEU A 130 13.86 -17.15 -3.98
N ARG A 131 15.01 -17.78 -3.71
CA ARG A 131 16.03 -18.01 -4.72
C ARG A 131 15.53 -18.85 -5.88
N HIS A 132 14.75 -19.89 -5.60
CA HIS A 132 14.15 -20.69 -6.67
C HIS A 132 13.17 -19.86 -7.49
N ALA A 133 12.21 -19.17 -6.84
CA ALA A 133 11.19 -18.38 -7.52
C ALA A 133 11.78 -17.24 -8.38
N THR A 134 12.97 -16.76 -8.05
CA THR A 134 13.62 -15.65 -8.75
C THR A 134 14.81 -16.06 -9.63
N SER A 135 15.21 -17.34 -9.62
CA SER A 135 16.49 -17.80 -10.20
C SER A 135 16.65 -17.53 -11.70
N ARG A 136 15.56 -17.36 -12.45
CA ARG A 136 15.52 -17.03 -13.88
C ARG A 136 14.64 -15.82 -14.18
N ALA A 137 14.25 -15.07 -13.16
CA ALA A 137 13.51 -13.84 -13.34
C ALA A 137 14.39 -12.78 -14.03
N ALA A 138 13.84 -12.03 -14.95
CA ALA A 138 14.54 -10.89 -15.54
C ALA A 138 14.76 -9.80 -14.49
N ARG A 139 13.82 -9.63 -13.54
CA ARG A 139 13.86 -8.65 -12.45
C ARG A 139 12.90 -9.03 -11.33
N VAL A 140 13.19 -8.54 -10.12
CA VAL A 140 12.26 -8.54 -8.97
C VAL A 140 11.85 -7.10 -8.69
N PRO A 141 10.69 -6.65 -9.22
CA PRO A 141 10.07 -5.40 -8.79
C PRO A 141 9.61 -5.51 -7.33
N VAL A 142 10.10 -4.67 -6.44
CA VAL A 142 9.61 -4.59 -5.06
C VAL A 142 8.59 -3.46 -5.00
N LEU A 143 7.31 -3.83 -5.00
CA LEU A 143 6.15 -2.93 -4.97
C LEU A 143 5.87 -2.48 -3.53
N CYS A 144 6.89 -1.92 -2.89
CA CYS A 144 6.84 -1.55 -1.49
C CYS A 144 7.93 -0.50 -1.19
N SER A 145 9.00 -0.85 -0.48
CA SER A 145 10.02 0.07 0.00
C SER A 145 11.44 -0.45 -0.22
N ALA A 146 12.43 0.45 -0.14
CA ALA A 146 13.83 0.09 -0.17
C ALA A 146 14.23 -0.76 1.05
N PHE A 147 13.53 -0.58 2.17
CA PHE A 147 13.68 -1.44 3.35
C PHE A 147 13.39 -2.91 3.00
N ILE A 148 12.25 -3.19 2.37
CA ILE A 148 11.89 -4.55 1.92
C ILE A 148 12.85 -5.03 0.83
N ALA A 149 13.19 -4.17 -0.13
CA ALA A 149 14.09 -4.54 -1.22
C ALA A 149 15.50 -4.95 -0.72
N ARG A 150 16.04 -4.30 0.32
CA ARG A 150 17.32 -4.71 0.94
C ARG A 150 17.25 -6.13 1.47
N THR A 151 16.18 -6.47 2.17
CA THR A 151 15.99 -7.80 2.76
C THR A 151 15.86 -8.87 1.68
N VAL A 152 15.02 -8.60 0.65
CA VAL A 152 14.87 -9.50 -0.50
C VAL A 152 16.21 -9.69 -1.24
N ARG A 153 16.95 -8.59 -1.49
CA ARG A 153 18.25 -8.64 -2.17
C ARG A 153 19.25 -9.53 -1.43
N THR A 154 19.27 -9.46 -0.11
CA THR A 154 20.11 -10.33 0.73
C THR A 154 19.70 -11.80 0.58
N ALA A 155 18.41 -12.09 0.59
CA ALA A 155 17.89 -13.46 0.47
C ALA A 155 18.20 -14.09 -0.89
N VAL A 156 18.10 -13.33 -1.99
CA VAL A 156 18.40 -13.82 -3.35
C VAL A 156 19.87 -13.78 -3.73
N LYS A 157 20.74 -13.25 -2.87
CA LYS A 157 22.22 -13.19 -3.03
C LYS A 157 22.69 -12.56 -4.34
N GLY A 158 21.97 -11.54 -4.82
CA GLY A 158 22.33 -10.82 -6.04
C GLY A 158 22.19 -11.61 -7.36
N SER A 159 21.55 -12.76 -7.34
CA SER A 159 21.33 -13.60 -8.54
C SER A 159 20.38 -12.96 -9.57
N VAL A 160 19.64 -11.94 -9.21
CA VAL A 160 18.67 -11.24 -10.03
C VAL A 160 18.62 -9.75 -9.66
N PRO A 161 18.41 -8.82 -10.61
CA PRO A 161 18.18 -7.41 -10.28
C PRO A 161 16.95 -7.23 -9.39
N VAL A 162 17.11 -6.59 -8.24
CA VAL A 162 16.02 -6.23 -7.31
C VAL A 162 15.87 -4.71 -7.34
N SER A 163 14.73 -4.23 -7.77
CA SER A 163 14.46 -2.80 -7.98
C SER A 163 13.21 -2.35 -7.23
N VAL A 164 13.28 -1.20 -6.58
CA VAL A 164 12.12 -0.63 -5.86
C VAL A 164 11.18 0.05 -6.85
N LEU A 165 9.90 -0.23 -6.69
CA LEU A 165 8.81 0.48 -7.33
C LEU A 165 7.84 0.90 -6.23
N TYR A 166 7.99 2.13 -5.73
CA TYR A 166 7.12 2.64 -4.67
C TYR A 166 5.67 2.68 -5.16
N PRO A 167 4.70 2.29 -4.33
CA PRO A 167 3.28 2.43 -4.69
C PRO A 167 2.88 3.89 -4.93
N GLY A 168 1.89 4.07 -5.78
CA GLY A 168 1.32 5.38 -6.13
C GLY A 168 0.07 5.74 -5.35
N ALA A 169 -0.39 6.98 -5.56
CA ALA A 169 -1.71 7.45 -5.18
C ALA A 169 -2.48 7.93 -6.43
N ASP A 170 -3.79 7.74 -6.41
CA ASP A 170 -4.69 8.33 -7.39
C ASP A 170 -4.95 9.80 -7.02
N VAL A 171 -4.17 10.70 -7.61
CA VAL A 171 -4.19 12.13 -7.30
C VAL A 171 -5.44 12.87 -7.80
N GLN A 172 -6.27 12.22 -8.61
CA GLN A 172 -7.58 12.73 -9.02
C GLN A 172 -8.64 12.43 -7.96
N ARG A 173 -8.55 11.30 -7.30
CA ARG A 173 -9.42 10.92 -6.19
C ARG A 173 -8.97 11.54 -4.87
N PHE A 174 -7.67 11.41 -4.53
CA PHE A 174 -7.07 11.97 -3.32
C PHE A 174 -6.61 13.40 -3.60
N ARG A 175 -7.44 14.36 -3.25
CA ARG A 175 -7.21 15.79 -3.52
C ARG A 175 -7.73 16.67 -2.37
N PRO A 176 -7.19 17.89 -2.21
CA PRO A 176 -7.49 18.71 -1.03
C PRO A 176 -8.86 19.39 -1.04
N ASP A 177 -9.48 19.56 -2.22
CA ASP A 177 -10.68 20.37 -2.47
C ASP A 177 -12.00 19.57 -2.36
N LEU A 178 -11.97 18.42 -1.70
CA LEU A 178 -13.14 17.58 -1.49
C LEU A 178 -14.08 18.18 -0.43
N GLN A 179 -15.39 18.03 -0.67
CA GLN A 179 -16.40 18.42 0.32
C GLN A 179 -16.38 17.47 1.51
N THR A 180 -16.25 18.02 2.72
CA THR A 180 -16.05 17.24 3.95
C THR A 180 -16.96 17.65 5.11
N GLN A 181 -17.76 18.72 4.92
CA GLN A 181 -18.57 19.32 5.98
C GLN A 181 -19.58 18.33 6.57
N ASP A 182 -20.26 17.54 5.72
CA ASP A 182 -21.20 16.50 6.13
C ASP A 182 -20.55 15.40 7.00
N ILE A 183 -19.28 15.05 6.73
CA ILE A 183 -18.50 14.11 7.55
C ILE A 183 -18.23 14.73 8.93
N ARG A 184 -17.79 15.97 8.97
CA ARG A 184 -17.51 16.69 10.23
C ARG A 184 -18.79 16.88 11.07
N GLU A 185 -19.92 17.19 10.45
CA GLU A 185 -21.20 17.32 11.11
C GLU A 185 -21.73 15.98 11.65
N ARG A 186 -21.76 14.94 10.79
CA ARG A 186 -22.21 13.59 11.17
C ARG A 186 -21.43 13.02 12.35
N LEU A 187 -20.13 13.29 12.40
CA LEU A 187 -19.24 12.85 13.47
C LEU A 187 -19.16 13.84 14.63
N ARG A 188 -19.95 14.93 14.62
CA ARG A 188 -20.02 15.97 15.64
C ARG A 188 -18.64 16.63 15.90
N ILE A 189 -17.84 16.77 14.86
CA ILE A 189 -16.51 17.38 14.91
C ILE A 189 -16.63 18.90 14.75
N GLY A 190 -17.45 19.38 13.82
CA GLY A 190 -17.55 20.82 13.50
C GLY A 190 -16.21 21.40 13.01
N ASP A 191 -15.88 22.61 13.40
CA ASP A 191 -14.66 23.33 13.00
C ASP A 191 -13.46 23.07 13.91
N ARG A 192 -13.55 22.08 14.80
CA ARG A 192 -12.46 21.74 15.72
C ARG A 192 -11.23 21.22 14.97
N PRO A 193 -10.00 21.49 15.48
CA PRO A 193 -8.77 20.92 14.94
C PRO A 193 -8.85 19.39 14.94
N LEU A 194 -8.62 18.77 13.77
CA LEU A 194 -8.86 17.35 13.54
C LEU A 194 -7.60 16.58 13.14
N VAL A 195 -7.24 15.61 13.95
CA VAL A 195 -6.28 14.55 13.57
C VAL A 195 -7.04 13.40 12.93
N VAL A 196 -6.59 12.93 11.78
CA VAL A 196 -7.16 11.74 11.13
C VAL A 196 -6.14 10.60 11.11
N CYS A 197 -6.59 9.40 11.48
CA CYS A 197 -5.83 8.17 11.35
C CYS A 197 -6.65 7.16 10.53
N VAL A 198 -6.18 6.83 9.35
CA VAL A 198 -6.82 5.84 8.45
C VAL A 198 -5.94 4.61 8.38
N SER A 199 -6.43 3.48 8.88
CA SER A 199 -5.72 2.19 8.74
C SER A 199 -6.56 1.03 9.26
N ARG A 200 -6.11 -0.19 8.94
CA ARG A 200 -6.58 -1.38 9.66
C ARG A 200 -6.24 -1.26 11.14
N LEU A 201 -7.19 -1.58 12.02
CA LEU A 201 -7.00 -1.50 13.47
C LEU A 201 -6.24 -2.73 13.97
N VAL A 202 -4.91 -2.59 13.99
CA VAL A 202 -3.94 -3.58 14.49
C VAL A 202 -2.82 -2.89 15.25
N ALA A 203 -2.30 -3.53 16.27
CA ALA A 203 -1.41 -2.92 17.25
C ALA A 203 -0.14 -2.24 16.69
N ARG A 204 0.38 -2.69 15.52
CA ARG A 204 1.54 -2.06 14.90
C ARG A 204 1.25 -0.67 14.28
N LYS A 205 -0.02 -0.33 14.05
CA LYS A 205 -0.42 0.95 13.44
C LYS A 205 -0.41 2.14 14.41
N GLY A 206 -0.40 1.88 15.73
CA GLY A 206 -0.16 2.90 16.74
C GLY A 206 -1.35 3.78 17.11
N GLN A 207 -2.59 3.39 16.77
CA GLN A 207 -3.79 4.12 17.18
C GLN A 207 -3.86 4.31 18.71
N ASP A 208 -3.43 3.32 19.47
CA ASP A 208 -3.36 3.37 20.93
C ASP A 208 -2.38 4.46 21.42
N THR A 209 -1.28 4.70 20.71
CA THR A 209 -0.36 5.79 21.04
C THR A 209 -1.00 7.15 20.76
N LEU A 210 -1.76 7.29 19.64
CA LEU A 210 -2.52 8.51 19.38
C LEU A 210 -3.58 8.78 20.45
N ILE A 211 -4.35 7.76 20.85
CA ILE A 211 -5.37 7.89 21.92
C ILE A 211 -4.71 8.41 23.20
N ARG A 212 -3.58 7.81 23.62
CA ARG A 212 -2.83 8.27 24.80
C ARG A 212 -2.21 9.66 24.65
N ALA A 213 -1.93 10.09 23.44
CA ALA A 213 -1.37 11.41 23.16
C ALA A 213 -2.43 12.54 23.23
N MET A 214 -3.72 12.24 23.05
CA MET A 214 -4.78 13.24 22.95
C MET A 214 -4.88 14.18 24.16
N PRO A 215 -4.73 13.76 25.44
CA PRO A 215 -4.73 14.68 26.55
C PRO A 215 -3.64 15.77 26.44
N ALA A 216 -2.41 15.38 26.08
CA ALA A 216 -1.30 16.33 25.90
C ALA A 216 -1.50 17.22 24.66
N ILE A 217 -2.05 16.68 23.57
CA ILE A 217 -2.42 17.47 22.37
C ILE A 217 -3.47 18.53 22.75
N ARG A 218 -4.52 18.15 23.48
CA ARG A 218 -5.60 19.07 23.89
C ARG A 218 -5.17 20.12 24.89
N SER A 219 -4.19 19.83 25.75
CA SER A 219 -3.63 20.86 26.64
C SER A 219 -2.94 21.98 25.87
N ARG A 220 -2.40 21.68 24.69
CA ARG A 220 -1.74 22.65 23.80
C ARG A 220 -2.70 23.27 22.79
N VAL A 221 -3.62 22.46 22.24
CA VAL A 221 -4.62 22.88 21.25
C VAL A 221 -6.02 22.51 21.77
N PRO A 222 -6.65 23.40 22.54
CA PRO A 222 -7.98 23.16 23.09
C PRO A 222 -8.99 22.83 21.99
N GLY A 223 -9.84 21.84 22.25
CA GLY A 223 -10.84 21.37 21.28
C GLY A 223 -10.34 20.38 20.23
N ALA A 224 -9.03 20.11 20.15
CA ALA A 224 -8.52 19.12 19.21
C ALA A 224 -9.21 17.76 19.39
N CYS A 225 -9.49 17.06 18.28
CA CYS A 225 -10.12 15.75 18.28
C CYS A 225 -9.42 14.78 17.32
N LEU A 226 -9.64 13.51 17.51
CA LEU A 226 -9.07 12.43 16.72
C LEU A 226 -10.18 11.64 16.03
N LEU A 227 -10.07 11.46 14.72
CA LEU A 227 -10.92 10.57 13.93
C LEU A 227 -10.13 9.31 13.54
N ILE A 228 -10.59 8.15 13.99
CA ILE A 228 -10.06 6.85 13.62
C ILE A 228 -10.96 6.22 12.58
N VAL A 229 -10.40 5.97 11.39
CA VAL A 229 -11.09 5.40 10.22
C VAL A 229 -10.54 4.01 9.95
N GLY A 230 -11.42 3.02 9.88
CA GLY A 230 -11.09 1.64 9.59
C GLY A 230 -11.67 0.67 10.60
N GLY A 231 -11.42 -0.61 10.38
CA GLY A 231 -11.81 -1.71 11.25
C GLY A 231 -10.65 -2.68 11.46
N GLY A 232 -10.79 -3.56 12.42
CA GLY A 232 -9.78 -4.58 12.68
C GLY A 232 -9.88 -5.21 14.07
N PRO A 233 -9.07 -6.24 14.34
CA PRO A 233 -9.16 -7.04 15.57
C PRO A 233 -8.85 -6.25 16.85
N ASP A 234 -8.24 -5.07 16.76
CA ASP A 234 -7.88 -4.22 17.89
C ASP A 234 -8.98 -3.18 18.23
N GLU A 235 -10.11 -3.19 17.52
CA GLU A 235 -11.15 -2.14 17.60
C GLU A 235 -11.75 -2.05 19.01
N GLU A 236 -12.13 -3.16 19.62
CA GLU A 236 -12.74 -3.19 20.95
C GLU A 236 -11.81 -2.58 22.01
N ARG A 237 -10.53 -2.96 22.00
CA ARG A 237 -9.52 -2.41 22.89
C ARG A 237 -9.33 -0.90 22.70
N LEU A 238 -9.28 -0.44 21.46
CA LEU A 238 -9.12 0.99 21.16
C LEU A 238 -10.34 1.80 21.58
N ARG A 239 -11.55 1.27 21.41
CA ARG A 239 -12.79 1.91 21.90
C ARG A 239 -12.84 1.97 23.43
N SER A 240 -12.40 0.92 24.12
CA SER A 240 -12.28 0.92 25.59
C SER A 240 -11.33 2.02 26.07
N MET A 241 -10.14 2.12 25.46
CA MET A 241 -9.18 3.19 25.78
C MET A 241 -9.74 4.61 25.49
N ALA A 242 -10.48 4.76 24.39
CA ALA A 242 -11.14 6.03 24.07
C ALA A 242 -12.23 6.41 25.08
N GLY A 243 -12.94 5.43 25.64
CA GLY A 243 -13.97 5.62 26.66
C GLY A 243 -13.44 6.17 28.01
N GLU A 244 -12.13 6.14 28.24
CA GLU A 244 -11.49 6.77 29.40
C GLU A 244 -11.32 8.30 29.22
N LEU A 245 -11.57 8.83 28.01
CA LEU A 245 -11.47 10.24 27.67
C LEU A 245 -12.87 10.87 27.50
N PRO A 246 -12.99 12.20 27.55
CA PRO A 246 -14.26 12.86 27.24
C PRO A 246 -14.81 12.45 25.88
N ALA A 247 -16.11 12.27 25.77
CA ALA A 247 -16.77 11.70 24.58
C ALA A 247 -16.57 12.50 23.27
N ASP A 248 -16.15 13.76 23.38
CA ASP A 248 -15.88 14.65 22.25
C ASP A 248 -14.44 14.57 21.72
N VAL A 249 -13.57 13.76 22.33
CA VAL A 249 -12.13 13.69 21.99
C VAL A 249 -11.88 12.79 20.80
N ILE A 250 -12.54 11.63 20.74
CA ILE A 250 -12.26 10.58 19.73
C ILE A 250 -13.56 10.15 19.06
N ALA A 251 -13.54 10.18 17.73
CA ALA A 251 -14.58 9.62 16.88
C ALA A 251 -14.06 8.38 16.13
N PHE A 252 -14.92 7.38 15.96
CA PHE A 252 -14.67 6.20 15.13
C PHE A 252 -15.70 6.16 14.00
N SER A 253 -15.24 6.14 12.76
CA SER A 253 -16.14 5.97 11.61
C SER A 253 -16.46 4.50 11.31
N GLY A 254 -15.68 3.55 11.85
CA GLY A 254 -15.66 2.18 11.35
C GLY A 254 -15.04 2.09 9.96
N GLN A 255 -15.30 0.97 9.28
CA GLN A 255 -14.93 0.82 7.87
C GLN A 255 -15.77 1.75 7.00
N VAL A 256 -15.12 2.40 6.05
CA VAL A 256 -15.76 3.29 5.08
C VAL A 256 -15.61 2.71 3.68
N LYS A 257 -16.53 3.06 2.80
CA LYS A 257 -16.43 2.67 1.39
C LYS A 257 -15.19 3.28 0.75
N GLU A 258 -14.61 2.56 -0.19
CA GLU A 258 -13.40 2.99 -0.92
C GLU A 258 -13.61 4.34 -1.62
N GLU A 259 -14.79 4.56 -2.18
CA GLU A 259 -15.16 5.80 -2.87
C GLU A 259 -15.20 7.03 -1.96
N ASP A 260 -15.56 6.85 -0.68
CA ASP A 260 -15.65 7.91 0.32
C ASP A 260 -14.30 8.18 1.01
N LEU A 261 -13.37 7.24 0.96
CA LEU A 261 -12.12 7.29 1.72
C LEU A 261 -11.32 8.60 1.52
N PRO A 262 -11.19 9.15 0.29
CA PRO A 262 -10.48 10.42 0.08
C PRO A 262 -11.05 11.59 0.89
N ARG A 263 -12.38 11.63 1.10
CA ARG A 263 -13.04 12.69 1.87
C ARG A 263 -12.67 12.64 3.36
N TYR A 264 -12.42 11.45 3.91
CA TYR A 264 -11.98 11.31 5.29
C TYR A 264 -10.56 11.82 5.50
N TYR A 265 -9.66 11.62 4.53
CA TYR A 265 -8.34 12.26 4.55
C TYR A 265 -8.45 13.78 4.45
N ALA A 266 -9.24 14.26 3.50
CA ALA A 266 -9.42 15.68 3.26
C ALA A 266 -10.07 16.41 4.46
N ALA A 267 -10.89 15.71 5.25
CA ALA A 267 -11.53 16.25 6.45
C ALA A 267 -10.55 16.63 7.57
N GLY A 268 -9.37 15.99 7.64
CA GLY A 268 -8.37 16.25 8.67
C GLY A 268 -7.55 17.51 8.45
N ASP A 269 -6.96 18.03 9.52
CA ASP A 269 -5.95 19.08 9.48
C ASP A 269 -4.54 18.47 9.51
N VAL A 270 -4.37 17.35 10.23
CA VAL A 270 -3.16 16.54 10.32
C VAL A 270 -3.51 15.06 10.14
N PHE A 271 -2.76 14.36 9.33
CA PHE A 271 -2.82 12.89 9.28
C PHE A 271 -1.75 12.31 10.21
N ALA A 272 -2.12 11.35 11.06
CA ALA A 272 -1.16 10.71 11.94
C ALA A 272 -1.39 9.19 12.01
N MET A 273 -0.34 8.42 11.72
CA MET A 273 -0.29 6.99 12.00
C MET A 273 1.09 6.65 12.56
N PRO A 274 1.27 6.71 13.89
CA PRO A 274 2.54 6.46 14.54
C PRO A 274 2.81 4.94 14.60
N CYS A 275 2.97 4.34 13.43
CA CYS A 275 3.27 2.91 13.31
C CYS A 275 4.59 2.56 13.99
N ARG A 276 4.72 1.31 14.40
CA ARG A 276 5.88 0.84 15.16
C ARG A 276 6.26 -0.58 14.80
N THR A 277 7.54 -0.86 14.81
CA THR A 277 8.08 -2.20 14.71
C THR A 277 7.82 -2.97 16.01
N ARG A 278 7.32 -4.20 15.89
CA ARG A 278 6.99 -5.09 17.01
C ARG A 278 7.65 -6.46 16.86
N LEU A 279 7.58 -7.25 17.93
CA LEU A 279 8.04 -8.65 17.96
C LEU A 279 9.48 -8.81 17.41
N GLY A 280 10.39 -7.96 17.89
CA GLY A 280 11.81 -8.05 17.50
C GLY A 280 12.08 -7.82 16.00
N GLY A 281 11.22 -7.10 15.29
CA GLY A 281 11.36 -6.86 13.84
C GLY A 281 10.44 -7.72 13.00
N LEU A 282 9.68 -8.64 13.59
CA LEU A 282 8.77 -9.50 12.84
C LEU A 282 7.54 -8.77 12.32
N GLU A 283 7.06 -7.74 13.02
CA GLU A 283 5.97 -6.87 12.54
C GLU A 283 6.51 -5.48 12.21
N VAL A 284 6.55 -5.16 10.93
CA VAL A 284 6.99 -3.85 10.41
C VAL A 284 5.91 -3.24 9.53
N GLU A 285 5.96 -1.93 9.33
CA GLU A 285 5.23 -1.27 8.26
C GLU A 285 6.03 -1.38 6.97
N GLY A 286 5.46 -1.99 5.93
CA GLY A 286 6.16 -2.20 4.67
C GLY A 286 6.41 -0.90 3.91
N TRP A 287 5.36 -0.04 3.82
CA TRP A 287 5.38 1.27 3.15
C TRP A 287 4.36 2.22 3.79
N GLY A 288 3.08 1.84 3.76
CA GLY A 288 1.97 2.66 4.23
C GLY A 288 1.43 3.60 3.15
N ASN A 289 0.63 3.06 2.21
CA ASN A 289 -0.04 3.86 1.16
C ASN A 289 -0.84 5.02 1.74
N VAL A 290 -1.39 4.85 2.94
CA VAL A 290 -2.15 5.88 3.66
C VAL A 290 -1.40 7.20 3.85
N PHE A 291 -0.06 7.17 3.92
CA PHE A 291 0.75 8.38 4.05
C PHE A 291 0.77 9.19 2.75
N ILE A 292 0.94 8.51 1.61
CA ILE A 292 0.93 9.18 0.30
C ILE A 292 -0.49 9.57 -0.12
N GLU A 293 -1.52 8.83 0.30
CA GLU A 293 -2.93 9.20 0.13
C GLU A 293 -3.27 10.48 0.92
N ALA A 294 -2.82 10.58 2.18
CA ALA A 294 -2.96 11.79 3.00
C ALA A 294 -2.19 12.97 2.41
N ALA A 295 -0.93 12.74 1.98
CA ALA A 295 -0.11 13.76 1.33
C ALA A 295 -0.74 14.22 0.00
N ALA A 296 -1.34 13.32 -0.79
CA ALA A 296 -2.10 13.66 -2.00
C ALA A 296 -3.28 14.59 -1.69
N CYS A 297 -3.92 14.46 -0.50
CA CYS A 297 -4.92 15.39 0.01
C CYS A 297 -4.31 16.66 0.64
N ALA A 298 -3.03 16.94 0.42
CA ALA A 298 -2.29 18.06 0.99
C ALA A 298 -2.34 18.12 2.53
N LYS A 299 -2.36 16.96 3.21
CA LYS A 299 -2.28 16.88 4.66
C LYS A 299 -0.85 16.62 5.11
N PRO A 300 -0.32 17.36 6.10
CA PRO A 300 0.94 17.02 6.72
C PRO A 300 0.81 15.65 7.40
N VAL A 301 1.84 14.83 7.31
CA VAL A 301 1.80 13.47 7.84
C VAL A 301 2.73 13.30 9.04
N VAL A 302 2.22 12.70 10.12
CA VAL A 302 3.04 12.23 11.26
C VAL A 302 3.18 10.73 11.15
N VAL A 303 4.38 10.28 10.86
CA VAL A 303 4.70 8.90 10.49
C VAL A 303 5.51 8.22 11.58
N GLY A 304 5.10 7.04 12.01
CA GLY A 304 5.90 6.25 12.94
C GLY A 304 7.11 5.61 12.24
N ASP A 305 8.27 5.63 12.89
CA ASP A 305 9.49 5.00 12.36
C ASP A 305 9.42 3.47 12.46
N SER A 306 8.97 2.86 11.38
CA SER A 306 8.80 1.40 11.28
C SER A 306 9.02 0.93 9.85
N GLY A 307 10.01 0.08 9.65
CA GLY A 307 10.28 -0.54 8.36
C GLY A 307 10.48 0.47 7.23
N GLY A 308 9.64 0.38 6.19
CA GLY A 308 9.66 1.28 5.04
C GLY A 308 8.82 2.54 5.21
N ALA A 309 8.07 2.70 6.29
CA ALA A 309 7.20 3.87 6.49
C ALA A 309 7.97 5.20 6.43
N ARG A 310 9.19 5.25 6.95
CA ARG A 310 10.06 6.43 6.90
C ARG A 310 10.39 6.92 5.48
N GLU A 311 10.27 6.06 4.49
CA GLU A 311 10.55 6.41 3.08
C GLU A 311 9.37 7.15 2.43
N SER A 312 8.19 7.15 3.06
CA SER A 312 6.98 7.80 2.56
C SER A 312 6.98 9.33 2.69
N LEU A 313 7.90 9.90 3.47
CA LEU A 313 8.03 11.34 3.69
C LEU A 313 9.48 11.81 3.54
N VAL A 314 9.65 13.13 3.49
CA VAL A 314 10.92 13.84 3.76
C VAL A 314 10.74 14.51 5.12
N ASP A 315 11.48 14.04 6.14
CA ASP A 315 11.32 14.48 7.52
C ASP A 315 11.58 15.99 7.68
N GLY A 316 10.66 16.68 8.34
CA GLY A 316 10.68 18.13 8.52
C GLY A 316 10.16 18.94 7.32
N GLU A 317 10.03 18.35 6.11
CA GLU A 317 9.58 19.03 4.89
C GLU A 317 8.17 18.65 4.49
N THR A 318 7.90 17.34 4.33
CA THR A 318 6.60 16.82 3.87
C THR A 318 5.81 16.10 4.98
N GLY A 319 6.41 15.98 6.15
CA GLY A 319 5.84 15.35 7.33
C GLY A 319 6.85 15.30 8.47
N ILE A 320 6.47 14.67 9.56
CA ILE A 320 7.31 14.49 10.75
C ILE A 320 7.45 13.00 11.05
N LEU A 321 8.70 12.52 11.17
CA LEU A 321 9.01 11.16 11.56
C LEU A 321 9.13 11.08 13.09
N VAL A 322 8.43 10.13 13.72
CA VAL A 322 8.42 9.95 15.17
C VAL A 322 8.67 8.50 15.58
N ASP A 323 9.21 8.28 16.77
CA ASP A 323 9.12 6.95 17.39
C ASP A 323 7.66 6.70 17.83
N GLY A 324 6.94 5.87 17.10
CA GLY A 324 5.55 5.54 17.35
C GLY A 324 5.25 4.85 18.69
N ARG A 325 6.29 4.53 19.48
CA ARG A 325 6.16 4.01 20.86
C ARG A 325 6.12 5.14 21.89
N ARG A 326 6.63 6.32 21.55
CA ARG A 326 6.79 7.45 22.47
C ARG A 326 5.60 8.39 22.36
N THR A 327 4.63 8.22 23.26
CA THR A 327 3.40 9.02 23.32
C THR A 327 3.69 10.53 23.33
N GLN A 328 4.72 10.95 24.07
CA GLN A 328 5.11 12.35 24.13
C GLN A 328 5.60 12.91 22.79
N ALA A 329 6.45 12.15 22.07
CA ALA A 329 6.93 12.58 20.75
C ALA A 329 5.80 12.69 19.73
N VAL A 330 4.82 11.78 19.79
CA VAL A 330 3.61 11.83 18.95
C VAL A 330 2.76 13.06 19.34
N ALA A 331 2.59 13.34 20.63
CA ALA A 331 1.84 14.48 21.11
C ALA A 331 2.47 15.82 20.70
N GLU A 332 3.79 15.92 20.78
CA GLU A 332 4.55 17.11 20.36
C GLU A 332 4.40 17.33 18.86
N ALA A 333 4.71 16.32 18.04
CA ALA A 333 4.63 16.44 16.58
C ALA A 333 3.23 16.82 16.07
N VAL A 334 2.19 16.17 16.59
CA VAL A 334 0.80 16.47 16.22
C VAL A 334 0.37 17.84 16.77
N GLY A 335 0.69 18.13 18.04
CA GLY A 335 0.34 19.37 18.69
C GLY A 335 1.00 20.59 18.02
N ASP A 336 2.27 20.48 17.60
CA ASP A 336 2.99 21.55 16.88
C ASP A 336 2.31 21.88 15.54
N LEU A 337 1.92 20.86 14.78
CA LEU A 337 1.24 21.06 13.50
C LEU A 337 -0.16 21.66 13.67
N LEU A 338 -0.92 21.20 14.66
CA LEU A 338 -2.24 21.78 14.92
C LEU A 338 -2.17 23.19 15.47
N ALA A 339 -1.12 23.54 16.23
CA ALA A 339 -0.92 24.87 16.80
C ALA A 339 -0.41 25.89 15.75
N ASP A 340 0.16 25.43 14.65
CA ASP A 340 0.65 26.27 13.54
C ASP A 340 0.04 25.81 12.21
N PRO A 341 -1.20 26.24 11.90
CA PRO A 341 -1.88 25.86 10.65
C PRO A 341 -1.15 26.34 9.38
N ALA A 342 -0.37 27.40 9.45
CA ALA A 342 0.39 27.89 8.30
C ALA A 342 1.52 26.92 7.94
N ARG A 343 2.30 26.48 8.94
CA ARG A 343 3.33 25.46 8.80
C ARG A 343 2.72 24.11 8.34
N ALA A 344 1.62 23.69 8.97
CA ALA A 344 0.92 22.46 8.61
C ALA A 344 0.50 22.46 7.14
N ARG A 345 -0.09 23.58 6.68
CA ARG A 345 -0.49 23.74 5.27
C ARG A 345 0.70 23.74 4.32
N ALA A 346 1.77 24.44 4.64
CA ALA A 346 2.99 24.44 3.80
C ALA A 346 3.58 23.04 3.67
N MET A 347 3.68 22.30 4.78
CA MET A 347 4.16 20.92 4.81
C MET A 347 3.25 19.98 4.02
N GLY A 348 1.94 20.11 4.15
CA GLY A 348 0.97 19.33 3.39
C GLY A 348 1.04 19.58 1.88
N LEU A 349 1.22 20.83 1.46
CA LEU A 349 1.41 21.19 0.04
C LEU A 349 2.73 20.62 -0.52
N ALA A 350 3.81 20.69 0.25
CA ALA A 350 5.09 20.07 -0.12
C ALA A 350 4.93 18.53 -0.26
N GLY A 351 4.19 17.91 0.66
CA GLY A 351 3.84 16.49 0.58
C GLY A 351 3.07 16.13 -0.68
N ARG A 352 2.06 16.93 -1.04
CA ARG A 352 1.30 16.75 -2.29
C ARG A 352 2.18 16.91 -3.51
N GLN A 353 3.04 17.92 -3.54
CA GLN A 353 3.94 18.14 -4.68
C GLN A 353 4.85 16.91 -4.88
N ARG A 354 5.43 16.35 -3.80
CA ARG A 354 6.22 15.13 -3.87
C ARG A 354 5.43 13.94 -4.44
N VAL A 355 4.14 13.82 -4.09
CA VAL A 355 3.29 12.76 -4.66
C VAL A 355 3.08 12.98 -6.15
N LEU A 356 2.81 14.21 -6.58
CA LEU A 356 2.64 14.56 -7.99
C LEU A 356 3.92 14.30 -8.81
N ASP A 357 5.09 14.55 -8.23
CA ASP A 357 6.38 14.42 -8.91
C ASP A 357 6.89 12.96 -9.02
N ALA A 358 6.49 12.07 -8.10
CA ALA A 358 7.17 10.77 -7.99
C ALA A 358 6.27 9.57 -7.62
N HIS A 359 5.02 9.80 -7.26
CA HIS A 359 4.13 8.75 -6.76
C HIS A 359 2.77 8.74 -7.44
N THR A 360 2.68 9.11 -8.73
CA THR A 360 1.47 8.91 -9.52
C THR A 360 1.46 7.53 -10.16
N TRP A 361 0.29 6.94 -10.33
CA TRP A 361 0.20 5.61 -10.96
C TRP A 361 0.71 5.60 -12.40
N PRO A 362 0.47 6.62 -13.25
CA PRO A 362 1.05 6.69 -14.58
C PRO A 362 2.59 6.62 -14.61
N ASP A 363 3.28 7.36 -13.72
CA ASP A 363 4.75 7.35 -13.66
C ASP A 363 5.30 6.00 -13.19
N ILE A 364 4.61 5.39 -12.23
CA ILE A 364 4.99 4.08 -11.70
C ILE A 364 4.79 2.98 -12.74
N ALA A 365 3.67 3.02 -13.46
CA ALA A 365 3.39 2.10 -14.55
C ALA A 365 4.36 2.26 -15.73
N ALA A 366 4.78 3.49 -16.06
CA ALA A 366 5.80 3.74 -17.07
C ALA A 366 7.14 3.09 -16.72
N ARG A 367 7.54 3.15 -15.45
CA ARG A 367 8.75 2.45 -14.97
C ARG A 367 8.62 0.93 -15.04
N LEU A 368 7.45 0.39 -14.66
CA LEU A 368 7.17 -1.04 -14.81
C LEU A 368 7.19 -1.46 -16.28
N ALA A 369 6.59 -0.68 -17.17
CA ALA A 369 6.58 -0.92 -18.63
C ALA A 369 8.00 -1.03 -19.19
N THR A 370 8.92 -0.15 -18.78
CA THR A 370 10.34 -0.25 -19.16
C THR A 370 10.94 -1.60 -18.73
N TRP A 371 10.65 -2.06 -17.53
CA TRP A 371 11.19 -3.36 -17.06
C TRP A 371 10.55 -4.56 -17.74
N LEU A 372 9.27 -4.46 -18.12
CA LEU A 372 8.60 -5.48 -18.93
C LEU A 372 9.21 -5.54 -20.33
N HIS A 373 9.46 -4.38 -20.95
CA HIS A 373 10.10 -4.28 -22.25
C HIS A 373 11.54 -4.87 -22.24
N ASP A 374 12.33 -4.55 -21.21
CA ASP A 374 13.69 -5.10 -21.04
C ASP A 374 13.70 -6.64 -20.89
N ALA A 375 12.62 -7.22 -20.40
CA ALA A 375 12.49 -8.65 -20.17
C ALA A 375 11.96 -9.43 -21.39
N ALA A 376 11.22 -8.76 -22.28
CA ALA A 376 10.63 -9.40 -23.46
C ALA A 376 11.72 -9.89 -24.44
N PRO A 377 11.48 -10.97 -25.17
CA PRO A 377 12.38 -11.42 -26.23
C PRO A 377 12.54 -10.33 -27.31
N ARG A 378 13.78 -10.12 -27.75
CA ARG A 378 14.06 -9.21 -28.88
C ARG A 378 13.71 -9.87 -30.20
#